data_8bd4fb016bc8c3085959b96dbc8a656a
#
_entry.id   8bd4fb016bc8c3085959b96dbc8a656a
#
_cell.length_a   1.000
_cell.length_b   1.000
_cell.length_c   1.000
_cell.angle_alpha   90.00
_cell.angle_beta   90.00
_cell.angle_gamma   90.00
#
_symmetry.space_group_name_H-M   'P 1'
#
loop_
_entity.id
_entity.type
_entity.pdbx_description
1 polymer ?
#
loop_
_entity_poly.entity_id
_entity_poly.type
_entity_poly.pdbx_seq_one_letter_code
_entity_poly.pdbx_strand_id
1 'polypeptide(L)'
;MKGSFKPYIRVVVFIAGLILIISSMDFLFGKTGYVRYTIKEVNAKDENYDTIVLGASHARSAINPYKIDEQTGSNCYNLAVPGALVRDTYYLLLDAIDSNDIKTVIYDVDFYY
;
A
#
# COMPACT_ATOMS: atom_id res chain seq x y z
N MET A 1 7.63 -38.30 41.63
CA MET A 1 7.73 -37.73 40.25
C MET A 1 7.39 -36.26 40.30
N LYS A 2 8.38 -35.42 40.51
CA LYS A 2 8.20 -33.94 40.33
C LYS A 2 8.51 -33.64 38.87
N GLY A 3 7.52 -33.80 38.02
CA GLY A 3 7.63 -33.45 36.59
C GLY A 3 8.02 -31.98 36.45
N SER A 4 9.08 -31.75 35.74
CA SER A 4 9.63 -30.40 35.51
C SER A 4 8.67 -29.60 34.61
N PHE A 5 7.64 -29.00 35.18
CA PHE A 5 6.72 -28.07 34.52
C PHE A 5 7.44 -26.80 34.03
N LYS A 6 8.63 -26.52 34.59
CA LYS A 6 9.40 -25.31 34.30
C LYS A 6 9.80 -25.12 32.82
N PRO A 7 10.26 -26.16 32.07
CA PRO A 7 10.61 -25.95 30.66
C PRO A 7 9.39 -25.65 29.79
N TYR A 8 8.25 -26.30 30.03
CA TYR A 8 7.00 -26.05 29.26
C TYR A 8 6.47 -24.64 29.49
N ILE A 9 6.51 -24.15 30.72
CA ILE A 9 6.08 -22.77 31.03
C ILE A 9 6.97 -21.76 30.29
N ARG A 10 8.27 -21.97 30.21
CA ARG A 10 9.17 -21.08 29.45
C ARG A 10 8.85 -21.04 27.97
N VAL A 11 8.56 -22.19 27.38
CA VAL A 11 8.15 -22.27 25.96
C VAL A 11 6.82 -21.56 25.72
N VAL A 12 5.84 -21.77 26.59
CA VAL A 12 4.53 -21.09 26.48
C VAL A 12 4.67 -19.57 26.61
N VAL A 13 5.44 -19.10 27.58
CA VAL A 13 5.70 -17.64 27.76
C VAL A 13 6.43 -17.06 26.55
N PHE A 14 7.41 -17.79 25.98
CA PHE A 14 8.12 -17.35 24.78
C PHE A 14 7.18 -17.23 23.57
N ILE A 15 6.36 -18.26 23.34
CA ILE A 15 5.36 -18.24 22.23
C ILE A 15 4.34 -17.11 22.43
N ALA A 16 3.82 -16.95 23.64
CA ALA A 16 2.90 -15.86 23.96
C ALA A 16 3.52 -14.48 23.71
N GLY A 17 4.78 -14.27 24.11
CA GLY A 17 5.53 -13.06 23.84
C GLY A 17 5.73 -12.80 22.34
N LEU A 18 6.06 -13.84 21.58
CA LEU A 18 6.23 -13.75 20.12
C LEU A 18 4.92 -13.36 19.42
N ILE A 19 3.81 -13.99 19.80
CA ILE A 19 2.47 -13.65 19.28
C ILE A 19 2.12 -12.21 19.60
N LEU A 20 2.41 -11.75 20.81
CA LEU A 20 2.13 -10.39 21.24
C LEU A 20 2.93 -9.36 20.44
N ILE A 21 4.22 -9.64 20.20
CA ILE A 21 5.09 -8.79 19.36
C ILE A 21 4.55 -8.72 17.93
N ILE A 22 4.26 -9.87 17.30
CA ILE A 22 3.75 -9.94 15.92
C ILE A 22 2.42 -9.19 15.81
N SER A 23 1.49 -9.42 16.75
CA SER A 23 0.18 -8.74 16.75
C SER A 23 0.33 -7.22 16.95
N SER A 24 1.27 -6.79 17.77
CA SER A 24 1.55 -5.36 17.97
C SER A 24 2.12 -4.72 16.71
N MET A 25 3.03 -5.40 16.02
CA MET A 25 3.57 -4.93 14.74
C MET A 25 2.47 -4.86 13.67
N ASP A 26 1.63 -5.89 13.56
CA ASP A 26 0.51 -5.90 12.62
C ASP A 26 -0.49 -4.77 12.92
N PHE A 27 -0.78 -4.51 14.18
CA PHE A 27 -1.63 -3.39 14.60
C PHE A 27 -1.02 -2.02 14.23
N LEU A 28 0.28 -1.82 14.47
CA LEU A 28 0.96 -0.55 14.20
C LEU A 28 1.13 -0.30 12.70
N PHE A 29 1.60 -1.30 11.96
CA PHE A 29 1.94 -1.15 10.54
C PHE A 29 0.75 -1.45 9.61
N GLY A 30 -0.11 -2.36 9.98
CA GLY A 30 -1.29 -2.72 9.18
C GLY A 30 -2.37 -1.62 9.15
N LYS A 31 -2.50 -0.82 10.20
CA LYS A 31 -3.51 0.26 10.27
C LYS A 31 -3.01 1.62 9.79
N THR A 32 -1.70 1.86 9.82
CA THR A 32 -1.08 3.15 9.48
C THR A 32 -0.23 3.09 8.22
N GLY A 33 -0.27 1.97 7.49
CA GLY A 33 0.55 1.77 6.30
C GLY A 33 0.24 2.77 5.19
N TYR A 34 1.29 3.30 4.56
CA TYR A 34 1.25 4.22 3.43
C TYR A 34 0.27 3.77 2.33
N VAL A 35 0.27 2.48 1.97
CA VAL A 35 -0.62 1.90 0.95
C VAL A 35 -2.09 2.10 1.30
N ARG A 36 -2.46 1.84 2.55
CA ARG A 36 -3.84 2.02 3.02
C ARG A 36 -4.28 3.48 2.98
N TYR A 37 -3.39 4.41 3.33
CA TYR A 37 -3.66 5.84 3.23
C TYR A 37 -3.90 6.23 1.77
N THR A 38 -3.04 5.82 0.86
CA THR A 38 -3.12 6.08 -0.58
C THR A 38 -4.41 5.53 -1.20
N ILE A 39 -4.80 4.29 -0.86
CA ILE A 39 -6.06 3.67 -1.29
C ILE A 39 -7.27 4.47 -0.75
N LYS A 40 -7.23 4.84 0.51
CA LYS A 40 -8.31 5.63 1.12
C LYS A 40 -8.47 6.99 0.45
N GLU A 41 -7.37 7.61 0.08
CA GLU A 41 -7.36 8.94 -0.56
C GLU A 41 -7.89 8.85 -1.99
N VAL A 42 -7.45 7.88 -2.79
CA VAL A 42 -7.92 7.69 -4.17
C VAL A 42 -9.41 7.30 -4.24
N ASN A 43 -9.92 6.66 -3.20
CA ASN A 43 -11.31 6.24 -3.09
C ASN A 43 -12.19 7.23 -2.30
N ALA A 44 -11.67 8.40 -1.95
CA ALA A 44 -12.45 9.43 -1.30
C ALA A 44 -13.57 9.94 -2.24
N LYS A 45 -14.80 9.97 -1.74
CA LYS A 45 -15.99 10.30 -2.55
C LYS A 45 -16.03 11.74 -3.07
N ASP A 46 -15.21 12.61 -2.51
CA ASP A 46 -15.17 14.03 -2.84
C ASP A 46 -14.26 14.33 -4.05
N GLU A 47 -13.48 13.33 -4.48
CA GLU A 47 -12.55 13.41 -5.60
C GLU A 47 -12.94 12.38 -6.66
N ASN A 48 -12.81 12.75 -7.92
CA ASN A 48 -13.01 11.85 -9.05
C ASN A 48 -11.81 11.99 -9.99
N TYR A 49 -10.86 11.10 -9.86
CA TYR A 49 -9.66 11.08 -10.68
C TYR A 49 -9.95 10.45 -12.04
N ASP A 50 -9.41 11.05 -13.10
CA ASP A 50 -9.50 10.53 -14.46
C ASP A 50 -8.16 9.98 -14.97
N THR A 51 -7.08 10.32 -14.28
CA THR A 51 -5.72 9.91 -14.63
C THR A 51 -5.00 9.35 -13.41
N ILE A 52 -4.44 8.17 -13.55
CA ILE A 52 -3.71 7.48 -12.47
C ILE A 52 -2.28 7.21 -12.89
N VAL A 53 -1.33 7.53 -12.03
CA VAL A 53 0.08 7.12 -12.15
C VAL A 53 0.32 5.87 -11.32
N LEU A 54 0.86 4.85 -11.93
CA LEU A 54 1.24 3.59 -11.29
C LEU A 54 2.75 3.35 -11.42
N GLY A 55 3.31 2.62 -10.50
CA GLY A 55 4.72 2.26 -10.48
C GLY A 55 5.25 2.04 -9.08
N ALA A 56 6.55 2.00 -8.96
CA ALA A 56 7.25 1.81 -7.70
C ALA A 56 7.74 3.16 -7.11
N SER A 57 8.84 3.12 -6.37
CA SER A 57 9.41 4.31 -5.70
C SER A 57 9.84 5.42 -6.67
N HIS A 58 10.29 5.09 -7.87
CA HIS A 58 10.68 6.08 -8.88
C HIS A 58 9.47 6.91 -9.34
N ALA A 59 8.39 6.27 -9.76
CA ALA A 59 7.16 6.95 -10.14
C ALA A 59 6.61 7.82 -9.00
N ARG A 60 6.68 7.29 -7.78
CA ARG A 60 6.21 8.04 -6.60
C ARG A 60 6.98 9.34 -6.38
N SER A 61 8.30 9.31 -6.57
CA SER A 61 9.18 10.46 -6.28
C SER A 61 9.37 11.38 -7.47
N ALA A 62 9.33 10.86 -8.70
CA ALA A 62 9.67 11.61 -9.91
C ALA A 62 8.46 12.24 -10.61
N ILE A 63 7.27 11.64 -10.49
CA ILE A 63 6.08 12.09 -11.21
C ILE A 63 5.22 12.97 -10.29
N ASN A 64 5.08 14.24 -10.68
CA ASN A 64 4.24 15.19 -9.99
C ASN A 64 2.87 15.30 -10.69
N PRO A 65 1.76 14.82 -10.08
CA PRO A 65 0.44 14.84 -10.68
C PRO A 65 -0.04 16.26 -11.01
N TYR A 66 0.25 17.25 -10.18
CA TYR A 66 -0.13 18.65 -10.43
C TYR A 66 0.46 19.20 -11.74
N LYS A 67 1.66 18.75 -12.12
CA LYS A 67 2.27 19.16 -13.40
C LYS A 67 1.58 18.54 -14.61
N ILE A 68 1.06 17.34 -14.45
CA ILE A 68 0.26 16.67 -15.47
C ILE A 68 -1.06 17.43 -15.63
N ASP A 69 -1.73 17.75 -14.55
CA ASP A 69 -3.01 18.48 -14.54
C ASP A 69 -2.89 19.87 -15.18
N GLU A 70 -1.82 20.62 -14.86
CA GLU A 70 -1.55 21.91 -15.50
C GLU A 70 -1.42 21.82 -17.02
N GLN A 71 -0.85 20.74 -17.55
CA GLN A 71 -0.56 20.58 -18.97
C GLN A 71 -1.70 19.93 -19.75
N THR A 72 -2.47 19.07 -19.12
CA THR A 72 -3.47 18.22 -19.79
C THR A 72 -4.91 18.60 -19.43
N GLY A 73 -5.10 19.32 -18.34
CA GLY A 73 -6.44 19.59 -17.79
C GLY A 73 -7.10 18.37 -17.15
N SER A 74 -6.30 17.32 -16.82
CA SER A 74 -6.77 16.12 -16.13
C SER A 74 -6.91 16.33 -14.63
N ASN A 75 -7.48 15.36 -13.94
CA ASN A 75 -7.41 15.22 -12.49
C ASN A 75 -6.61 13.96 -12.17
N CYS A 76 -5.31 14.14 -11.95
CA CYS A 76 -4.34 13.06 -11.85
C CYS A 76 -4.01 12.73 -10.38
N TYR A 77 -3.98 11.44 -10.07
CA TYR A 77 -3.49 10.95 -8.78
C TYR A 77 -2.28 10.04 -8.94
N ASN A 78 -1.24 10.26 -8.12
CA ASN A 78 -0.07 9.39 -8.11
C ASN A 78 -0.28 8.24 -7.11
N LEU A 79 -0.73 7.11 -7.62
CA LEU A 79 -1.02 5.87 -6.89
C LEU A 79 0.21 4.94 -6.79
N ALA A 80 1.38 5.39 -7.21
CA ALA A 80 2.60 4.61 -7.12
C ALA A 80 3.00 4.34 -5.67
N VAL A 81 3.42 3.11 -5.39
CA VAL A 81 3.77 2.64 -4.04
C VAL A 81 5.21 2.11 -4.03
N PRO A 82 6.07 2.61 -3.13
CA PRO A 82 7.43 2.10 -2.99
C PRO A 82 7.46 0.58 -2.77
N GLY A 83 8.26 -0.12 -3.56
CA GLY A 83 8.40 -1.57 -3.49
C GLY A 83 7.25 -2.37 -4.10
N ALA A 84 6.27 -1.72 -4.74
CA ALA A 84 5.19 -2.40 -5.42
C ALA A 84 5.71 -3.25 -6.60
N LEU A 85 5.22 -4.47 -6.68
CA LEU A 85 5.40 -5.35 -7.84
C LEU A 85 4.28 -5.12 -8.85
N VAL A 86 4.45 -5.64 -10.07
CA VAL A 86 3.41 -5.56 -11.13
C VAL A 86 2.05 -6.06 -10.64
N ARG A 87 2.04 -7.15 -9.87
CA ARG A 87 0.81 -7.69 -9.28
C ARG A 87 0.15 -6.71 -8.32
N ASP A 88 0.94 -6.01 -7.52
CA ASP A 88 0.42 -5.06 -6.53
C ASP A 88 -0.18 -3.84 -7.24
N THR A 89 0.50 -3.33 -8.27
CA THR A 89 0.01 -2.21 -9.10
C THR A 89 -1.28 -2.57 -9.84
N TYR A 90 -1.44 -3.82 -10.26
CA TYR A 90 -2.68 -4.31 -10.87
C TYR A 90 -3.87 -4.23 -9.90
N TYR A 91 -3.71 -4.69 -8.67
CA TYR A 91 -4.78 -4.61 -7.67
C TYR A 91 -5.10 -3.17 -7.27
N LEU A 92 -4.08 -2.31 -7.16
CA LEU A 92 -4.28 -0.88 -6.90
C LEU A 92 -5.08 -0.21 -8.02
N LEU A 93 -4.81 -0.58 -9.27
CA LEU A 93 -5.57 -0.08 -10.42
C LEU A 93 -7.02 -0.52 -10.39
N LEU A 94 -7.28 -1.81 -10.11
CA LEU A 94 -8.66 -2.31 -10.01
C LEU A 94 -9.45 -1.56 -8.94
N ASP A 95 -8.85 -1.33 -7.79
CA ASP A 95 -9.46 -0.59 -6.69
C ASP A 95 -9.75 0.88 -7.07
N ALA A 96 -8.84 1.53 -7.79
CA ALA A 96 -9.04 2.89 -8.27
C ALA A 96 -10.15 3.00 -9.33
N ILE A 97 -10.25 2.06 -10.24
CA ILE A 97 -11.29 2.01 -11.29
C ILE A 97 -12.69 1.80 -10.68
N ASP A 98 -12.79 1.03 -9.60
CA ASP A 98 -14.07 0.79 -8.92
C ASP A 98 -14.69 2.06 -8.32
N SER A 99 -13.85 3.03 -7.98
CA SER A 99 -14.25 4.27 -7.30
C SER A 99 -14.18 5.53 -8.16
N ASN A 100 -13.50 5.49 -9.32
CA ASN A 100 -13.24 6.65 -10.17
C ASN A 100 -13.45 6.33 -11.66
N ASP A 101 -13.77 7.34 -12.46
CA ASP A 101 -13.90 7.23 -13.92
C ASP A 101 -12.51 7.38 -14.60
N ILE A 102 -11.66 6.39 -14.42
CA ILE A 102 -10.28 6.41 -14.93
C ILE A 102 -10.27 6.27 -16.45
N LYS A 103 -9.68 7.24 -17.13
CA LYS A 103 -9.53 7.30 -18.60
C LYS A 103 -8.09 7.07 -19.04
N THR A 104 -7.13 7.47 -18.19
CA THR A 104 -5.71 7.40 -18.52
C THR A 104 -4.93 6.74 -17.40
N VAL A 105 -4.07 5.80 -17.77
CA VAL A 105 -3.10 5.17 -16.84
C VAL A 105 -1.70 5.43 -17.34
N ILE A 106 -0.88 6.05 -16.50
CA ILE A 106 0.55 6.24 -16.72
C ILE A 106 1.26 5.19 -15.86
N TYR A 107 1.93 4.25 -16.52
CA TYR A 107 2.63 3.18 -15.83
C TYR A 107 4.15 3.31 -16.01
N ASP A 108 4.86 3.52 -14.91
CA ASP A 108 6.32 3.55 -14.88
C ASP A 108 6.85 2.12 -14.80
N VAL A 109 7.51 1.69 -15.89
CA VAL A 109 8.11 0.35 -16.00
C VAL A 109 9.54 0.42 -15.53
N ASP A 110 9.79 -0.05 -14.33
CA ASP A 110 11.13 -0.17 -13.77
C ASP A 110 11.87 -1.39 -14.35
N PHE A 111 13.21 -1.31 -14.45
CA PHE A 111 14.06 -2.35 -15.08
C PHE A 111 14.13 -3.69 -14.32
N TYR A 112 13.43 -3.83 -13.21
CA TYR A 112 13.45 -5.02 -12.34
C TYR A 112 12.25 -5.96 -12.52
N TYR A 113 11.51 -5.83 -13.61
CA TYR A 113 10.38 -6.70 -13.93
C TYR A 113 10.69 -7.65 -15.08
#